data_05b8c390dae33ad79f5ef45336d5f87a
#
_entry.id   05b8c390dae33ad79f5ef45336d5f87a
#
_cell.length_a   1.000
_cell.length_b   1.000
_cell.length_c   1.000
_cell.angle_alpha   90.00
_cell.angle_beta   90.00
_cell.angle_gamma   90.00
#
_symmetry.space_group_name_H-M   'P 1'
#
loop_
_entity.id
_entity.type
_entity.pdbx_description
1 polymer ?
#
loop_
_entity_poly.entity_id
_entity_poly.type
_entity_poly.pdbx_seq_one_letter_code
_entity_poly.pdbx_strand_id
1 'polypeptide(L)'
;VLGDFNTRVRRVKRIPAVLTQWAGFVPAVATQVTQTAPAVLADGDVLLAFVMHRSGLTVIPSGFTLVAVASGPTGYAGRDYDQYLSIYQKRASKSDAGCVDTWGQRDNERLIVGYHRYTGSYPLRITGALPSWTHEGSHQVQVPSLGALTAMSDVVLAAATLNITTSSTVTAQVSAGWEIQSLATTGNLRLLVAAAVPVSPDTAPPVLDLWPGEWMSGNFNASIALGVASR
;
A
#
# COMPACT_ATOMS: atom_id res chain seq x y z
N VAL A 1 -15.44 -57.09 -12.64
CA VAL A 1 -16.10 -56.11 -11.73
C VAL A 1 -15.16 -54.96 -11.60
N LEU A 2 -15.40 -53.89 -12.37
CA LEU A 2 -14.67 -52.62 -12.26
C LEU A 2 -15.31 -51.78 -11.16
N GLY A 3 -14.59 -51.60 -10.06
CA GLY A 3 -15.03 -50.77 -8.95
C GLY A 3 -15.05 -49.33 -9.35
N ASP A 4 -16.20 -48.69 -9.19
CA ASP A 4 -16.39 -47.24 -9.32
C ASP A 4 -15.55 -46.50 -8.27
N PHE A 5 -14.42 -46.00 -8.67
CA PHE A 5 -13.64 -45.04 -7.87
C PHE A 5 -14.32 -43.67 -7.94
N ASN A 6 -15.39 -43.51 -7.15
CA ASN A 6 -16.02 -42.22 -6.94
C ASN A 6 -15.09 -41.34 -6.07
N THR A 7 -14.03 -40.79 -6.64
CA THR A 7 -13.17 -39.80 -6.01
C THR A 7 -13.98 -38.51 -5.82
N ARG A 8 -14.67 -38.39 -4.68
CA ARG A 8 -15.24 -37.12 -4.24
C ARG A 8 -14.10 -36.15 -4.03
N VAL A 9 -13.77 -35.38 -5.06
CA VAL A 9 -12.92 -34.23 -4.92
C VAL A 9 -13.64 -33.26 -3.97
N ARG A 10 -13.26 -33.26 -2.70
CA ARG A 10 -13.72 -32.26 -1.75
C ARG A 10 -13.24 -30.90 -2.29
N ARG A 11 -14.13 -30.12 -2.87
CA ARG A 11 -13.84 -28.73 -3.19
C ARG A 11 -13.53 -28.04 -1.86
N VAL A 12 -12.26 -27.79 -1.60
CA VAL A 12 -11.84 -26.96 -0.48
C VAL A 12 -12.46 -25.59 -0.74
N LYS A 13 -13.31 -25.12 0.19
CA LYS A 13 -13.94 -23.81 0.06
C LYS A 13 -12.82 -22.77 0.07
N ARG A 14 -12.69 -22.01 -1.02
CA ARG A 14 -11.75 -20.90 -1.11
C ARG A 14 -12.14 -19.83 -0.07
N ILE A 15 -11.16 -19.40 0.71
CA ILE A 15 -11.29 -18.26 1.62
C ILE A 15 -10.66 -17.05 0.89
N PRO A 16 -11.44 -16.02 0.55
CA PRO A 16 -10.91 -14.83 -0.11
C PRO A 16 -9.80 -14.17 0.71
N ALA A 17 -8.90 -13.45 0.04
CA ALA A 17 -7.93 -12.61 0.72
C ALA A 17 -8.64 -11.47 1.44
N VAL A 18 -8.31 -11.25 2.70
CA VAL A 18 -8.85 -10.15 3.50
C VAL A 18 -7.73 -9.46 4.28
N LEU A 19 -7.83 -8.14 4.44
CA LEU A 19 -7.01 -7.40 5.38
C LEU A 19 -7.47 -7.75 6.80
N THR A 20 -6.58 -8.31 7.60
CA THR A 20 -6.91 -8.76 8.95
C THR A 20 -6.24 -7.93 10.03
N GLN A 21 -5.16 -7.29 9.72
CA GLN A 21 -4.40 -6.46 10.67
C GLN A 21 -3.49 -5.51 9.93
N TRP A 22 -3.30 -4.32 10.51
CA TRP A 22 -2.24 -3.41 10.10
C TRP A 22 -1.39 -3.03 11.33
N ALA A 23 -0.09 -2.95 11.14
CA ALA A 23 0.80 -2.34 12.09
C ALA A 23 0.98 -0.88 11.66
N GLY A 24 0.65 0.03 12.54
CA GLY A 24 0.56 1.46 12.26
C GLY A 24 1.80 2.02 11.57
N PHE A 25 1.60 3.09 10.82
CA PHE A 25 2.71 3.76 10.19
C PHE A 25 3.63 4.43 11.19
N VAL A 26 4.93 4.29 10.98
CA VAL A 26 5.98 5.00 11.73
C VAL A 26 6.50 6.14 10.85
N PRO A 27 6.07 7.38 11.09
CA PRO A 27 6.58 8.55 10.39
C PRO A 27 7.83 9.08 11.07
N ALA A 28 8.86 9.42 10.30
CA ALA A 28 10.09 10.00 10.82
C ALA A 28 10.74 10.98 9.83
N VAL A 29 11.60 11.86 10.33
CA VAL A 29 12.64 12.53 9.57
C VAL A 29 13.94 11.91 10.03
N ALA A 30 14.42 10.93 9.29
CA ALA A 30 15.56 10.11 9.69
C ALA A 30 16.13 9.35 8.48
N THR A 31 17.38 8.91 8.63
CA THR A 31 17.98 7.95 7.68
C THR A 31 17.46 6.53 7.88
N GLN A 32 16.93 6.22 9.06
CA GLN A 32 16.37 4.91 9.38
C GLN A 32 15.14 5.01 10.26
N VAL A 33 14.23 4.05 10.10
CA VAL A 33 13.05 3.86 10.92
C VAL A 33 12.87 2.38 11.21
N THR A 34 12.39 2.05 12.40
CA THR A 34 12.03 0.68 12.76
C THR A 34 10.52 0.51 12.71
N GLN A 35 10.06 -0.58 12.09
CA GLN A 35 8.66 -0.98 12.03
C GLN A 35 8.49 -2.35 12.65
N THR A 36 7.56 -2.46 13.60
CA THR A 36 7.24 -3.75 14.20
C THR A 36 6.19 -4.47 13.36
N ALA A 37 6.45 -5.72 13.03
CA ALA A 37 5.49 -6.58 12.36
C ALA A 37 4.27 -6.84 13.26
N PRO A 38 3.09 -7.18 12.69
CA PRO A 38 1.93 -7.57 13.46
C PRO A 38 2.24 -8.66 14.49
N ALA A 39 1.67 -8.55 15.69
CA ALA A 39 1.90 -9.48 16.80
C ALA A 39 1.40 -10.92 16.51
N VAL A 40 0.50 -11.07 15.56
CA VAL A 40 -0.04 -12.37 15.13
C VAL A 40 0.17 -12.52 13.64
N LEU A 41 0.92 -13.53 13.23
CA LEU A 41 1.13 -13.94 11.84
C LEU A 41 0.97 -15.45 11.73
N ALA A 42 0.51 -15.91 10.57
CA ALA A 42 0.46 -17.33 10.21
C ALA A 42 1.39 -17.60 9.02
N ASP A 43 1.82 -18.86 8.90
CA ASP A 43 2.61 -19.27 7.75
C ASP A 43 1.80 -19.07 6.46
N GLY A 44 2.36 -18.33 5.52
CA GLY A 44 1.72 -18.03 4.24
C GLY A 44 0.92 -16.73 4.17
N ASP A 45 0.73 -16.02 5.29
CA ASP A 45 0.21 -14.66 5.26
C ASP A 45 1.07 -13.77 4.35
N VAL A 46 0.46 -12.74 3.79
CA VAL A 46 1.19 -11.72 3.05
C VAL A 46 1.26 -10.44 3.87
N LEU A 47 2.48 -9.97 4.11
CA LEU A 47 2.74 -8.62 4.59
C LEU A 47 3.03 -7.72 3.38
N LEU A 48 2.28 -6.64 3.26
CA LEU A 48 2.61 -5.53 2.39
C LEU A 48 3.21 -4.40 3.22
N ALA A 49 4.41 -3.97 2.84
CA ALA A 49 5.03 -2.78 3.38
C ALA A 49 4.78 -1.61 2.43
N PHE A 50 4.14 -0.57 2.93
CA PHE A 50 3.97 0.70 2.24
C PHE A 50 5.04 1.65 2.74
N VAL A 51 5.92 2.06 1.84
CA VAL A 51 7.10 2.86 2.18
C VAL A 51 7.07 4.15 1.36
N MET A 52 6.86 5.27 2.03
CA MET A 52 7.05 6.59 1.44
C MET A 52 8.42 7.13 1.86
N HIS A 53 9.22 7.52 0.88
CA HIS A 53 10.58 8.02 1.11
C HIS A 53 10.95 9.12 0.13
N ARG A 54 11.94 9.95 0.48
CA ARG A 54 12.42 11.05 -0.36
C ARG A 54 13.79 10.83 -0.98
N SER A 55 14.51 9.83 -0.52
CA SER A 55 15.78 9.43 -1.12
C SER A 55 15.81 7.92 -1.32
N GLY A 56 16.72 7.43 -2.15
CA GLY A 56 16.81 6.00 -2.41
C GLY A 56 16.91 5.17 -1.14
N LEU A 57 16.17 4.07 -1.05
CA LEU A 57 16.26 3.14 0.08
C LEU A 57 17.64 2.46 0.08
N THR A 58 18.28 2.45 1.24
CA THR A 58 19.60 1.83 1.49
C THR A 58 19.50 0.57 2.33
N VAL A 59 18.44 0.45 3.14
CA VAL A 59 18.16 -0.74 3.95
C VAL A 59 16.74 -1.19 3.70
N ILE A 60 16.59 -2.43 3.25
CA ILE A 60 15.32 -3.14 3.06
C ILE A 60 15.41 -4.41 3.90
N PRO A 61 14.46 -4.67 4.82
CA PRO A 61 14.50 -5.86 5.66
C PRO A 61 14.46 -7.14 4.85
N SER A 62 15.10 -8.18 5.39
CA SER A 62 15.16 -9.49 4.73
C SER A 62 13.77 -10.08 4.46
N GLY A 63 13.64 -10.72 3.31
CA GLY A 63 12.41 -11.37 2.86
C GLY A 63 11.41 -10.45 2.16
N PHE A 64 11.61 -9.13 2.21
CA PHE A 64 10.80 -8.20 1.43
C PHE A 64 11.29 -8.09 -0.02
N THR A 65 10.36 -8.17 -0.96
CA THR A 65 10.58 -7.99 -2.40
C THR A 65 9.74 -6.83 -2.92
N LEU A 66 10.32 -6.01 -3.79
CA LEU A 66 9.62 -4.90 -4.40
C LEU A 66 8.47 -5.39 -5.29
N VAL A 67 7.29 -4.83 -5.08
CA VAL A 67 6.08 -5.07 -5.91
C VAL A 67 5.92 -3.96 -6.93
N ALA A 68 5.98 -2.71 -6.48
CA ALA A 68 5.82 -1.54 -7.33
C ALA A 68 6.47 -0.31 -6.69
N VAL A 69 6.87 0.61 -7.53
CA VAL A 69 7.30 1.94 -7.14
C VAL A 69 6.63 2.97 -8.04
N ALA A 70 6.09 4.01 -7.43
CA ALA A 70 5.67 5.23 -8.09
C ALA A 70 6.59 6.36 -7.63
N SER A 71 7.13 7.12 -8.57
CA SER A 71 7.98 8.25 -8.28
C SER A 71 7.62 9.41 -9.18
N GLY A 72 7.70 10.62 -8.67
CA GLY A 72 7.54 11.83 -9.43
C GLY A 72 8.69 12.80 -9.16
N PRO A 73 9.18 13.51 -10.18
CA PRO A 73 10.17 14.54 -9.98
C PRO A 73 9.58 15.67 -9.14
N THR A 74 10.29 16.08 -8.11
CA THR A 74 9.87 17.23 -7.28
C THR A 74 10.40 18.54 -7.82
N GLY A 75 10.40 18.72 -9.12
CA GLY A 75 10.98 19.86 -9.83
C GLY A 75 10.47 21.24 -9.41
N TYR A 76 10.40 21.52 -8.12
CA TYR A 76 10.10 22.85 -7.60
C TYR A 76 11.37 23.58 -7.21
N ALA A 77 11.66 24.68 -7.94
CA ALA A 77 12.64 25.69 -7.58
C ALA A 77 14.04 25.17 -7.20
N GLY A 78 14.61 24.26 -8.00
CA GLY A 78 16.02 23.87 -7.85
C GLY A 78 16.32 22.96 -6.66
N ARG A 79 15.33 22.26 -6.13
CA ARG A 79 15.50 21.20 -5.14
C ARG A 79 15.07 19.86 -5.73
N ASP A 80 16.03 19.03 -6.08
CA ASP A 80 15.86 17.66 -6.57
C ASP A 80 15.46 16.70 -5.43
N TYR A 81 14.27 16.88 -4.89
CA TYR A 81 13.74 15.90 -3.93
C TYR A 81 12.69 15.03 -4.61
N ASP A 82 13.12 13.89 -5.09
CA ASP A 82 12.19 12.89 -5.56
C ASP A 82 11.32 12.40 -4.39
N GLN A 83 10.05 12.15 -4.68
CA GLN A 83 9.15 11.49 -3.74
C GLN A 83 8.81 10.13 -4.31
N TYR A 84 9.00 9.11 -3.49
CA TYR A 84 8.75 7.73 -3.85
C TYR A 84 7.66 7.15 -2.96
N LEU A 85 6.75 6.41 -3.58
CA LEU A 85 5.90 5.45 -2.92
C LEU A 85 6.31 4.06 -3.41
N SER A 86 6.83 3.25 -2.51
CA SER A 86 7.25 1.89 -2.80
C SER A 86 6.39 0.90 -2.03
N ILE A 87 5.93 -0.16 -2.69
CA ILE A 87 5.24 -1.26 -2.04
C ILE A 87 6.11 -2.51 -2.13
N TYR A 88 6.37 -3.10 -0.99
CA TYR A 88 7.09 -4.36 -0.87
C TYR A 88 6.16 -5.43 -0.34
N GLN A 89 6.44 -6.68 -0.69
CA GLN A 89 5.75 -7.84 -0.14
C GLN A 89 6.72 -8.77 0.56
N LYS A 90 6.25 -9.41 1.62
CA LYS A 90 6.92 -10.52 2.29
C LYS A 90 5.89 -11.62 2.53
N ARG A 91 6.23 -12.86 2.20
CA ARG A 91 5.49 -14.01 2.67
C ARG A 91 5.87 -14.27 4.11
N ALA A 92 4.94 -14.04 5.00
CA ALA A 92 5.19 -14.14 6.43
C ALA A 92 5.19 -15.59 6.91
N SER A 93 5.90 -15.80 7.99
CA SER A 93 5.85 -16.99 8.84
C SER A 93 5.46 -16.60 10.27
N LYS A 94 5.11 -17.58 11.09
CA LYS A 94 4.84 -17.35 12.52
C LYS A 94 6.02 -16.71 13.25
N SER A 95 7.25 -17.02 12.82
CA SER A 95 8.47 -16.44 13.42
C SER A 95 8.67 -14.95 13.12
N ASP A 96 7.96 -14.41 12.13
CA ASP A 96 8.00 -12.97 11.82
C ASP A 96 7.11 -12.14 12.75
N ALA A 97 6.23 -12.78 13.54
CA ALA A 97 5.29 -12.09 14.41
C ALA A 97 6.04 -11.27 15.48
N GLY A 98 5.72 -9.98 15.55
CA GLY A 98 6.33 -9.05 16.49
C GLY A 98 7.80 -8.72 16.22
N CYS A 99 8.39 -9.22 15.14
CA CYS A 99 9.76 -8.86 14.76
C CYS A 99 9.86 -7.37 14.43
N VAL A 100 11.01 -6.79 14.74
CA VAL A 100 11.32 -5.39 14.43
C VAL A 100 12.19 -5.35 13.19
N ASP A 101 11.68 -4.73 12.15
CA ASP A 101 12.38 -4.53 10.88
C ASP A 101 12.95 -3.10 10.82
N THR A 102 14.15 -2.95 10.27
CA THR A 102 14.77 -1.64 10.04
C THR A 102 14.70 -1.29 8.56
N TRP A 103 14.11 -0.16 8.25
CA TRP A 103 14.09 0.45 6.91
C TRP A 103 15.01 1.65 6.90
N GLY A 104 15.77 1.83 5.83
CA GLY A 104 16.70 2.95 5.72
C GLY A 104 16.67 3.62 4.37
N GLN A 105 16.92 4.92 4.37
CA GLN A 105 17.10 5.73 3.17
C GLN A 105 18.45 6.47 3.23
N ARG A 106 18.91 6.96 2.07
CA ARG A 106 20.23 7.58 1.95
C ARG A 106 20.37 8.85 2.79
N ASP A 107 19.36 9.72 2.74
CA ASP A 107 19.44 11.04 3.33
C ASP A 107 18.52 11.15 4.57
N ASN A 108 18.83 12.10 5.45
CA ASN A 108 18.02 12.40 6.63
C ASN A 108 16.77 13.20 6.24
N GLU A 109 15.84 12.51 5.58
CA GLU A 109 14.62 13.04 5.02
C GLU A 109 13.39 12.30 5.56
N ARG A 110 12.21 12.66 5.08
CA ARG A 110 10.96 12.04 5.52
C ARG A 110 10.84 10.62 5.03
N LEU A 111 10.55 9.73 5.97
CA LEU A 111 10.36 8.31 5.76
C LEU A 111 9.10 7.87 6.53
N ILE A 112 8.18 7.20 5.86
CA ILE A 112 7.01 6.59 6.49
C ILE A 112 6.98 5.14 6.10
N VAL A 113 6.85 4.24 7.07
CA VAL A 113 6.71 2.80 6.85
C VAL A 113 5.52 2.26 7.62
N GLY A 114 4.74 1.42 6.99
CA GLY A 114 3.64 0.71 7.65
C GLY A 114 3.37 -0.63 7.00
N TYR A 115 2.82 -1.56 7.78
CA TYR A 115 2.53 -2.93 7.35
C TYR A 115 1.04 -3.22 7.35
N HIS A 116 0.57 -3.85 6.26
CA HIS A 116 -0.74 -4.47 6.19
C HIS A 116 -0.58 -5.99 6.07
N ARG A 117 -1.33 -6.73 6.88
CA ARG A 117 -1.40 -8.18 6.86
C ARG A 117 -2.63 -8.64 6.11
N TYR A 118 -2.42 -9.51 5.13
CA TYR A 118 -3.49 -10.19 4.40
C TYR A 118 -3.48 -11.68 4.69
N THR A 119 -4.66 -12.23 4.94
CA THR A 119 -4.91 -13.65 5.15
C THR A 119 -5.92 -14.16 4.15
N GLY A 120 -5.93 -15.46 3.91
CA GLY A 120 -6.87 -16.12 2.99
C GLY A 120 -6.44 -17.55 2.69
N SER A 121 -7.08 -18.16 1.70
CA SER A 121 -6.61 -19.46 1.21
C SER A 121 -5.23 -19.31 0.59
N TYR A 122 -4.34 -20.21 0.98
CA TYR A 122 -2.99 -20.27 0.43
C TYR A 122 -2.96 -20.86 -0.99
N PRO A 123 -2.08 -20.38 -1.88
CA PRO A 123 -1.20 -19.23 -1.70
C PRO A 123 -1.90 -17.90 -1.97
N LEU A 124 -1.66 -16.91 -1.10
CA LEU A 124 -1.99 -15.52 -1.41
C LEU A 124 -1.02 -14.98 -2.45
N ARG A 125 -1.50 -14.12 -3.32
CA ARG A 125 -0.70 -13.49 -4.39
C ARG A 125 -1.11 -12.06 -4.64
N ILE A 126 -0.16 -11.29 -5.13
CA ILE A 126 -0.41 -10.00 -5.75
C ILE A 126 -0.85 -10.27 -7.20
N THR A 127 -2.00 -9.75 -7.59
CA THR A 127 -2.56 -9.95 -8.95
C THR A 127 -2.01 -8.95 -9.95
N GLY A 128 -1.50 -7.83 -9.48
CA GLY A 128 -0.86 -6.78 -10.25
C GLY A 128 -0.68 -5.53 -9.43
N ALA A 129 0.12 -4.60 -9.93
CA ALA A 129 0.32 -3.28 -9.37
C ALA A 129 0.49 -2.26 -10.49
N LEU A 130 -0.19 -1.13 -10.36
CA LEU A 130 -0.22 -0.05 -11.34
C LEU A 130 0.27 1.23 -10.67
N PRO A 131 1.54 1.61 -10.86
CA PRO A 131 2.06 2.87 -10.37
C PRO A 131 1.62 4.04 -11.26
N SER A 132 1.42 5.19 -10.64
CA SER A 132 1.18 6.46 -11.32
C SER A 132 1.72 7.61 -10.50
N TRP A 133 1.86 8.74 -11.15
CA TRP A 133 2.15 10.00 -10.49
C TRP A 133 1.36 11.11 -11.17
N THR A 134 0.98 12.11 -10.40
CA THR A 134 0.33 13.30 -10.91
C THR A 134 1.06 14.53 -10.45
N HIS A 135 1.24 15.45 -11.38
CA HIS A 135 1.74 16.80 -11.09
C HIS A 135 0.53 17.71 -11.22
N GLU A 136 0.09 18.26 -10.10
CA GLU A 136 -0.75 19.46 -10.13
C GLU A 136 -1.25 19.82 -8.73
N GLY A 137 -1.56 21.11 -8.51
CA GLY A 137 -2.09 21.69 -7.29
C GLY A 137 -3.51 21.25 -6.94
N SER A 138 -3.78 19.94 -7.04
CA SER A 138 -5.06 19.35 -6.66
C SER A 138 -4.94 18.70 -5.29
N HIS A 139 -5.93 18.93 -4.43
CA HIS A 139 -6.12 18.18 -3.20
C HIS A 139 -6.63 16.75 -3.46
N GLN A 140 -6.92 16.44 -4.72
CA GLN A 140 -7.39 15.12 -5.15
C GLN A 140 -6.26 14.35 -5.82
N VAL A 141 -6.03 13.13 -5.36
CA VAL A 141 -5.13 12.18 -6.02
C VAL A 141 -5.95 11.18 -6.81
N GLN A 142 -5.71 11.16 -8.11
CA GLN A 142 -6.26 10.13 -8.97
C GLN A 142 -5.39 8.89 -8.90
N VAL A 143 -6.00 7.77 -8.57
CA VAL A 143 -5.35 6.47 -8.59
C VAL A 143 -5.55 5.86 -9.98
N PRO A 144 -4.58 5.10 -10.51
CA PRO A 144 -4.73 4.44 -11.81
C PRO A 144 -6.00 3.61 -11.90
N SER A 145 -6.58 3.53 -13.11
CA SER A 145 -7.72 2.65 -13.38
C SER A 145 -7.40 1.22 -12.97
N LEU A 146 -8.29 0.60 -12.21
CA LEU A 146 -8.09 -0.76 -11.70
C LEU A 146 -8.19 -1.82 -12.80
N GLY A 147 -8.95 -1.55 -13.88
CA GLY A 147 -9.04 -2.42 -15.04
C GLY A 147 -9.16 -3.91 -14.67
N ALA A 148 -8.27 -4.72 -15.21
CA ALA A 148 -8.26 -6.16 -14.97
C ALA A 148 -7.97 -6.56 -13.50
N LEU A 149 -7.45 -5.67 -12.64
CA LEU A 149 -7.17 -6.00 -11.24
C LEU A 149 -8.45 -6.36 -10.49
N THR A 150 -9.57 -5.68 -10.79
CA THR A 150 -10.86 -5.92 -10.12
C THR A 150 -11.40 -7.32 -10.38
N ALA A 151 -11.23 -7.83 -11.60
CA ALA A 151 -11.70 -9.17 -11.98
C ALA A 151 -10.86 -10.31 -11.37
N MET A 152 -9.62 -10.04 -10.98
CA MET A 152 -8.66 -11.06 -10.54
C MET A 152 -8.36 -11.00 -9.04
N SER A 153 -8.89 -10.00 -8.32
CA SER A 153 -8.53 -9.71 -6.93
C SER A 153 -9.71 -9.94 -5.99
N ASP A 154 -9.42 -10.38 -4.78
CA ASP A 154 -10.38 -10.43 -3.67
C ASP A 154 -10.47 -9.06 -2.98
N VAL A 155 -9.34 -8.34 -2.95
CA VAL A 155 -9.21 -6.98 -2.41
C VAL A 155 -8.39 -6.16 -3.39
N VAL A 156 -8.82 -4.95 -3.65
CA VAL A 156 -8.05 -3.93 -4.36
C VAL A 156 -7.65 -2.83 -3.40
N LEU A 157 -6.47 -2.31 -3.59
CA LEU A 157 -5.86 -1.30 -2.74
C LEU A 157 -5.51 -0.09 -3.58
N ALA A 158 -5.62 1.06 -2.97
CA ALA A 158 -5.10 2.31 -3.48
C ALA A 158 -4.22 2.96 -2.42
N ALA A 159 -2.95 3.10 -2.70
CA ALA A 159 -2.01 3.83 -1.87
C ALA A 159 -1.63 5.13 -2.56
N ALA A 160 -1.57 6.21 -1.82
CA ALA A 160 -1.15 7.50 -2.35
C ALA A 160 -0.33 8.30 -1.34
N THR A 161 0.64 9.02 -1.86
CA THR A 161 1.40 10.01 -1.08
C THR A 161 0.97 11.40 -1.50
N LEU A 162 0.86 12.30 -0.53
CA LEU A 162 0.54 13.69 -0.77
C LEU A 162 1.50 14.58 -0.02
N ASN A 163 1.89 15.66 -0.68
CA ASN A 163 2.69 16.71 -0.06
C ASN A 163 1.79 17.92 0.16
N ILE A 164 1.57 18.31 1.41
CA ILE A 164 0.68 19.41 1.79
C ILE A 164 1.51 20.54 2.41
N THR A 165 1.30 21.80 1.99
CA THR A 165 2.10 22.93 2.49
C THR A 165 1.74 23.38 3.90
N THR A 166 0.59 22.98 4.41
CA THR A 166 0.10 23.38 5.73
C THR A 166 0.09 22.26 6.75
N SER A 167 0.28 22.62 8.03
CA SER A 167 0.16 21.72 9.18
C SER A 167 -1.29 21.46 9.61
N SER A 168 -2.27 21.86 8.80
CA SER A 168 -3.69 21.73 9.13
C SER A 168 -4.10 20.26 9.29
N THR A 169 -5.06 20.04 10.14
CA THR A 169 -5.71 18.74 10.32
C THR A 169 -6.37 18.32 9.01
N VAL A 170 -5.82 17.33 8.36
CA VAL A 170 -6.32 16.85 7.08
C VAL A 170 -7.33 15.73 7.35
N THR A 171 -8.54 15.91 6.86
CA THR A 171 -9.51 14.82 6.75
C THR A 171 -9.38 14.18 5.39
N ALA A 172 -9.14 12.87 5.36
CA ALA A 172 -9.14 12.12 4.12
C ALA A 172 -10.55 11.63 3.80
N GLN A 173 -10.97 11.78 2.55
CA GLN A 173 -12.20 11.20 2.03
C GLN A 173 -11.87 10.28 0.87
N VAL A 174 -12.66 9.23 0.71
CA VAL A 174 -12.54 8.29 -0.40
C VAL A 174 -13.90 8.09 -1.04
N SER A 175 -13.91 7.71 -2.31
CA SER A 175 -15.12 7.40 -3.05
C SER A 175 -15.94 6.31 -2.38
N ALA A 176 -17.25 6.29 -2.64
CA ALA A 176 -18.14 5.25 -2.14
C ALA A 176 -17.66 3.84 -2.51
N GLY A 177 -17.76 2.90 -1.59
CA GLY A 177 -17.28 1.53 -1.75
C GLY A 177 -15.82 1.31 -1.38
N TRP A 178 -15.10 2.36 -1.01
CA TRP A 178 -13.74 2.31 -0.51
C TRP A 178 -13.70 2.66 0.97
N GLU A 179 -12.76 2.06 1.69
CA GLU A 179 -12.51 2.33 3.11
C GLU A 179 -11.07 2.75 3.32
N ILE A 180 -10.86 3.80 4.10
CA ILE A 180 -9.52 4.20 4.52
C ILE A 180 -9.01 3.16 5.51
N GLN A 181 -7.92 2.51 5.16
CA GLN A 181 -7.27 1.52 6.01
C GLN A 181 -6.24 2.17 6.92
N SER A 182 -5.53 3.16 6.42
CA SER A 182 -4.50 3.86 7.19
C SER A 182 -4.18 5.23 6.59
N LEU A 183 -3.85 6.16 7.47
CA LEU A 183 -3.38 7.49 7.15
C LEU A 183 -2.22 7.84 8.08
N ALA A 184 -1.08 8.17 7.52
CA ALA A 184 0.10 8.62 8.24
C ALA A 184 0.53 10.01 7.81
N THR A 185 1.12 10.73 8.75
CA THR A 185 1.55 12.11 8.57
C THR A 185 2.96 12.32 9.09
N THR A 186 3.81 12.95 8.31
CA THR A 186 5.10 13.47 8.78
C THR A 186 5.38 14.84 8.17
N GLY A 187 5.36 15.89 8.99
CA GLY A 187 5.43 17.26 8.50
C GLY A 187 4.30 17.53 7.50
N ASN A 188 4.68 17.92 6.29
CA ASN A 188 3.75 18.18 5.18
C ASN A 188 3.46 16.95 4.29
N LEU A 189 3.98 15.78 4.62
CA LEU A 189 3.74 14.56 3.85
C LEU A 189 2.67 13.70 4.49
N ARG A 190 1.88 13.08 3.63
CA ARG A 190 0.83 12.11 4.00
C ARG A 190 1.01 10.85 3.19
N LEU A 191 0.75 9.72 3.81
CA LEU A 191 0.60 8.42 3.14
C LEU A 191 -0.78 7.88 3.50
N LEU A 192 -1.61 7.71 2.50
CA LEU A 192 -2.96 7.17 2.61
C LEU A 192 -3.02 5.81 1.94
N VAL A 193 -3.65 4.84 2.59
CA VAL A 193 -4.00 3.56 1.99
C VAL A 193 -5.49 3.33 2.17
N ALA A 194 -6.18 3.10 1.06
CA ALA A 194 -7.58 2.71 1.02
C ALA A 194 -7.74 1.33 0.38
N ALA A 195 -8.79 0.61 0.76
CA ALA A 195 -9.10 -0.70 0.22
C ALA A 195 -10.58 -0.80 -0.16
N ALA A 196 -10.87 -1.64 -1.16
CA ALA A 196 -12.22 -2.05 -1.51
C ALA A 196 -12.26 -3.55 -1.80
N VAL A 197 -13.40 -4.16 -1.51
CA VAL A 197 -13.75 -5.48 -2.06
C VAL A 197 -14.40 -5.23 -3.41
N PRO A 198 -13.83 -5.71 -4.53
CA PRO A 198 -14.41 -5.48 -5.84
C PRO A 198 -15.79 -6.12 -5.93
N VAL A 199 -16.80 -5.32 -6.21
CA VAL A 199 -18.21 -5.80 -6.36
C VAL A 199 -18.49 -6.14 -7.82
N SER A 200 -17.72 -5.57 -8.74
CA SER A 200 -17.80 -5.82 -10.17
C SER A 200 -16.47 -5.51 -10.86
N PRO A 201 -16.25 -5.99 -12.10
CA PRO A 201 -15.08 -5.60 -12.89
C PRO A 201 -15.00 -4.08 -13.15
N ASP A 202 -16.11 -3.37 -12.97
CA ASP A 202 -16.23 -1.93 -13.20
C ASP A 202 -16.05 -1.11 -11.90
N THR A 203 -15.48 -1.69 -10.85
CA THR A 203 -15.15 -0.94 -9.63
C THR A 203 -14.25 0.24 -10.01
N ALA A 204 -14.77 1.45 -9.89
CA ALA A 204 -14.03 2.66 -10.24
C ALA A 204 -12.84 2.84 -9.28
N PRO A 205 -11.71 3.39 -9.77
CA PRO A 205 -10.62 3.77 -8.90
C PRO A 205 -11.11 4.84 -7.92
N PRO A 206 -10.58 4.86 -6.67
CA PRO A 206 -11.00 5.88 -5.73
C PRO A 206 -10.45 7.24 -6.14
N VAL A 207 -11.24 8.26 -5.92
CA VAL A 207 -10.71 9.62 -5.78
C VAL A 207 -10.36 9.77 -4.31
N LEU A 208 -9.07 9.97 -4.02
CA LEU A 208 -8.58 10.25 -2.69
C LEU A 208 -8.59 11.76 -2.51
N ASP A 209 -9.50 12.27 -1.71
CA ASP A 209 -9.65 13.69 -1.44
C ASP A 209 -9.09 14.01 -0.05
N LEU A 210 -8.21 14.99 0.03
CA LEU A 210 -7.64 15.47 1.27
C LEU A 210 -8.07 16.93 1.50
N TRP A 211 -9.01 17.10 2.38
CA TRP A 211 -9.53 18.38 2.80
C TRP A 211 -8.89 18.86 4.11
N PRO A 212 -8.66 20.16 4.34
CA PRO A 212 -9.20 21.32 3.65
C PRO A 212 -8.34 21.72 2.45
N GLY A 213 -9.06 22.05 1.35
CA GLY A 213 -8.52 22.39 0.06
C GLY A 213 -7.80 23.72 -0.01
N GLU A 214 -6.59 23.81 0.55
CA GLU A 214 -5.70 24.90 0.18
C GLU A 214 -4.94 24.51 -1.08
N TRP A 215 -4.99 25.37 -2.07
CA TRP A 215 -4.28 25.24 -3.33
C TRP A 215 -2.78 25.16 -3.09
N MET A 216 -2.19 24.13 -3.62
CA MET A 216 -0.78 23.89 -3.48
C MET A 216 -0.13 23.87 -4.87
N SER A 217 0.54 24.94 -5.21
CA SER A 217 1.35 24.98 -6.41
C SER A 217 2.57 24.07 -6.24
N GLY A 218 2.75 23.13 -7.15
CA GLY A 218 3.99 22.37 -7.28
C GLY A 218 4.09 21.09 -6.48
N ASN A 219 3.00 20.42 -6.14
CA ASN A 219 3.04 19.17 -5.42
C ASN A 219 2.93 17.95 -6.35
N PHE A 220 3.79 16.99 -6.09
CA PHE A 220 3.77 15.69 -6.75
C PHE A 220 3.10 14.68 -5.84
N ASN A 221 2.19 13.92 -6.41
CA ASN A 221 1.49 12.85 -5.74
C ASN A 221 1.82 11.56 -6.44
N ALA A 222 2.40 10.61 -5.72
CA ALA A 222 2.60 9.27 -6.21
C ALA A 222 1.45 8.38 -5.76
N SER A 223 0.94 7.54 -6.63
CA SER A 223 -0.12 6.59 -6.31
C SER A 223 0.14 5.22 -6.91
N ILE A 224 -0.34 4.18 -6.23
CA ILE A 224 -0.26 2.80 -6.71
C ILE A 224 -1.60 2.12 -6.47
N ALA A 225 -2.19 1.55 -7.52
CA ALA A 225 -3.27 0.60 -7.42
C ALA A 225 -2.71 -0.82 -7.37
N LEU A 226 -3.24 -1.66 -6.50
CA LEU A 226 -2.74 -3.00 -6.24
C LEU A 226 -3.89 -3.97 -6.01
N GLY A 227 -3.76 -5.20 -6.49
CA GLY A 227 -4.71 -6.27 -6.21
C GLY A 227 -4.11 -7.40 -5.38
N VAL A 228 -4.90 -7.95 -4.47
CA VAL A 228 -4.56 -9.15 -3.66
C VAL A 228 -5.62 -10.21 -3.86
N ALA A 229 -5.22 -11.44 -4.11
CA ALA A 229 -6.11 -12.58 -4.24
C ALA A 229 -5.58 -13.82 -3.53
N SER A 230 -6.49 -14.68 -3.09
CA SER A 230 -6.23 -16.06 -2.72
C SER A 230 -6.44 -16.99 -3.92
N ARG A 231 -5.76 -18.12 -3.97
CA ARG A 231 -5.99 -19.18 -4.97
C ARG A 231 -7.01 -20.20 -4.47
#